data_be5a106ee520d453d516dbbbce7ad560
#
_entry.id   be5a106ee520d453d516dbbbce7ad560
#
_cell.length_a   1.000
_cell.length_b   1.000
_cell.length_c   1.000
_cell.angle_alpha   90.00
_cell.angle_beta   90.00
_cell.angle_gamma   90.00
#
_symmetry.space_group_name_H-M   'P 1'
#
loop_
_entity.id
_entity.type
_entity.pdbx_description
1 polymer ?
#
loop_
_entity_poly.entity_id
_entity_poly.type
_entity_poly.pdbx_seq_one_letter_code
_entity_poly.pdbx_strand_id
1 'polypeptide(L)'
;GDSFNTYIPGNEKTIQEWMTGEKAEINKKMAEEANGISCCLYEYYISYYSEFKEKAKYLPLPINLQEHPLRNIPKYPEQVQFFIGIQKDRNELKGTDRMLNVLQKLARDYPDIVKIAKAVSVPYQEYKQMMYGSDILLDQLYSYTPGMNGLIAMAKGLVVIGGGEPEMYDLMGEQENRPIINVLPDEQD
;
A
#
# COMPACT_ATOMS: atom_id res chain seq x y z
N GLY A 1 5.36 1.64 -18.68
CA GLY A 1 4.84 1.37 -17.41
C GLY A 1 4.00 0.18 -17.23
N ASP A 2 4.25 -0.80 -16.49
CA ASP A 2 3.38 -1.65 -16.54
C ASP A 2 3.35 -2.83 -15.76
N SER A 3 4.34 -3.13 -14.93
CA SER A 3 4.39 -4.28 -14.05
C SER A 3 3.27 -4.25 -12.99
N PHE A 4 2.90 -3.09 -12.49
CA PHE A 4 1.81 -2.94 -11.53
C PHE A 4 0.46 -3.45 -12.05
N ASN A 5 0.17 -3.18 -13.30
CA ASN A 5 -1.08 -3.59 -13.93
C ASN A 5 -1.11 -5.09 -14.29
N THR A 6 0.04 -5.75 -14.34
CA THR A 6 0.14 -7.19 -14.66
C THR A 6 -0.37 -8.06 -13.50
N TYR A 7 -0.37 -7.54 -12.27
CA TYR A 7 -0.83 -8.29 -11.09
C TYR A 7 -2.35 -8.28 -10.88
N ILE A 8 -3.10 -7.41 -11.58
CA ILE A 8 -4.55 -7.28 -11.40
C ILE A 8 -5.29 -7.98 -12.56
N PRO A 9 -5.70 -9.23 -12.39
CA PRO A 9 -6.41 -9.97 -13.44
C PRO A 9 -7.74 -9.28 -13.79
N GLY A 10 -8.07 -9.21 -15.08
CA GLY A 10 -9.34 -8.67 -15.57
C GLY A 10 -9.40 -7.14 -15.67
N ASN A 11 -8.28 -6.46 -15.54
CA ASN A 11 -8.23 -4.99 -15.56
C ASN A 11 -7.80 -4.39 -16.90
N GLU A 12 -7.65 -5.20 -17.95
CA GLU A 12 -7.15 -4.76 -19.26
C GLU A 12 -7.98 -3.60 -19.82
N LYS A 13 -9.31 -3.67 -19.67
CA LYS A 13 -10.19 -2.60 -20.13
C LYS A 13 -9.95 -1.29 -19.39
N THR A 14 -9.84 -1.33 -18.07
CA THR A 14 -9.58 -0.16 -17.24
C THR A 14 -8.20 0.43 -17.53
N ILE A 15 -7.21 -0.41 -17.73
CA ILE A 15 -5.85 -0.01 -18.11
C ILE A 15 -5.88 0.69 -19.47
N GLN A 16 -6.56 0.12 -20.43
CA GLN A 16 -6.67 0.69 -21.78
C GLN A 16 -7.40 2.04 -21.75
N GLU A 17 -8.47 2.18 -20.97
CA GLU A 17 -9.16 3.46 -20.76
C GLU A 17 -8.25 4.53 -20.14
N TRP A 18 -7.38 4.14 -19.19
CA TRP A 18 -6.40 5.06 -18.58
C TRP A 18 -5.27 5.46 -19.53
N MET A 19 -4.88 4.58 -20.45
CA MET A 19 -3.78 4.82 -21.38
C MET A 19 -4.20 5.48 -22.69
N THR A 20 -5.46 5.37 -23.10
CA THR A 20 -5.91 5.80 -24.44
C THR A 20 -7.13 6.73 -24.44
N GLY A 21 -7.76 6.96 -23.30
CA GLY A 21 -8.94 7.79 -23.21
C GLY A 21 -8.65 9.29 -23.04
N GLU A 22 -9.68 10.11 -23.12
CA GLU A 22 -9.61 11.56 -22.91
C GLU A 22 -8.83 11.97 -21.64
N LYS A 23 -8.95 11.19 -20.56
CA LYS A 23 -8.19 11.41 -19.33
C LYS A 23 -6.70 11.25 -19.52
N ALA A 24 -6.28 10.27 -20.32
CA ALA A 24 -4.85 10.06 -20.61
C ALA A 24 -4.29 11.23 -21.42
N GLU A 25 -5.03 11.72 -22.41
CA GLU A 25 -4.64 12.90 -23.21
C GLU A 25 -4.54 14.16 -22.35
N ILE A 26 -5.52 14.39 -21.45
CA ILE A 26 -5.48 15.51 -20.51
C ILE A 26 -4.27 15.40 -19.58
N ASN A 27 -4.02 14.23 -19.00
CA ASN A 27 -2.88 14.01 -18.11
C ASN A 27 -1.54 14.22 -18.83
N LYS A 28 -1.42 13.75 -20.06
CA LYS A 28 -0.24 13.96 -20.88
C LYS A 28 -0.01 15.44 -21.17
N LYS A 29 -1.02 16.17 -21.60
CA LYS A 29 -0.96 17.61 -21.85
C LYS A 29 -0.57 18.38 -20.57
N MET A 30 -1.16 18.04 -19.44
CA MET A 30 -0.79 18.64 -18.15
C MET A 30 0.68 18.39 -17.81
N ALA A 31 1.18 17.17 -18.05
CA ALA A 31 2.57 16.82 -17.81
C ALA A 31 3.53 17.58 -18.77
N GLU A 32 3.13 17.74 -20.03
CA GLU A 32 3.89 18.51 -21.03
C GLU A 32 4.02 19.99 -20.64
N GLU A 33 2.95 20.60 -20.16
CA GLU A 33 2.87 22.03 -19.80
C GLU A 33 3.43 22.33 -18.40
N ALA A 34 3.51 21.32 -17.52
CA ALA A 34 4.01 21.48 -16.14
C ALA A 34 5.51 21.83 -16.12
N ASN A 35 5.93 22.72 -15.21
CA ASN A 35 7.34 23.02 -14.96
C ASN A 35 8.07 21.88 -14.21
N GLY A 36 7.36 21.02 -13.51
CA GLY A 36 7.88 19.87 -12.79
C GLY A 36 6.74 18.93 -12.37
N ILE A 37 7.09 17.66 -12.18
CA ILE A 37 6.15 16.59 -11.79
C ILE A 37 6.68 15.95 -10.50
N SER A 38 5.94 16.08 -9.41
CA SER A 38 6.24 15.44 -8.14
C SER A 38 5.45 14.14 -8.00
N CYS A 39 6.15 13.03 -7.82
CA CYS A 39 5.58 11.71 -7.67
C CYS A 39 5.87 11.18 -6.27
N CYS A 40 4.82 10.87 -5.51
CA CYS A 40 4.96 10.43 -4.11
C CYS A 40 5.01 8.92 -3.92
N LEU A 41 4.69 8.14 -4.96
CA LEU A 41 4.78 6.69 -5.00
C LEU A 41 5.68 6.27 -6.16
N TYR A 42 6.38 5.14 -6.02
CA TYR A 42 7.24 4.60 -7.07
C TYR A 42 6.48 4.38 -8.37
N GLU A 43 5.28 3.81 -8.30
CA GLU A 43 4.42 3.52 -9.45
C GLU A 43 4.10 4.79 -10.26
N TYR A 44 3.87 5.90 -9.57
CA TYR A 44 3.63 7.19 -10.23
C TYR A 44 4.90 7.76 -10.83
N TYR A 45 6.02 7.64 -10.10
CA TYR A 45 7.30 8.11 -10.59
C TYR A 45 7.71 7.42 -11.90
N ILE A 46 7.68 6.08 -11.93
CA ILE A 46 8.09 5.32 -13.11
C ILE A 46 7.19 5.58 -14.31
N SER A 47 5.89 5.84 -14.07
CA SER A 47 4.93 6.15 -15.14
C SER A 47 5.24 7.47 -15.85
N TYR A 48 5.72 8.47 -15.13
CA TYR A 48 6.10 9.76 -15.72
C TYR A 48 7.56 9.83 -16.13
N TYR A 49 8.43 9.12 -15.46
CA TYR A 49 9.88 9.21 -15.68
C TYR A 49 10.29 8.79 -17.09
N SER A 50 9.61 7.84 -17.71
CA SER A 50 9.93 7.35 -19.06
C SER A 50 9.83 8.46 -20.12
N GLU A 51 8.84 9.34 -20.04
CA GLU A 51 8.62 10.42 -21.00
C GLU A 51 9.10 11.79 -20.50
N PHE A 52 9.12 12.02 -19.18
CA PHE A 52 9.37 13.33 -18.55
C PHE A 52 10.55 13.33 -17.58
N LYS A 53 11.61 12.60 -17.91
CA LYS A 53 12.79 12.38 -17.07
C LYS A 53 13.32 13.62 -16.38
N GLU A 54 13.41 14.74 -17.10
CA GLU A 54 13.99 16.00 -16.58
C GLU A 54 13.06 16.71 -15.60
N LYS A 55 11.75 16.47 -15.72
CA LYS A 55 10.71 17.10 -14.90
C LYS A 55 10.26 16.22 -13.73
N ALA A 56 10.24 14.89 -13.90
CA ALA A 56 9.75 13.96 -12.89
C ALA A 56 10.74 13.83 -11.72
N LYS A 57 10.23 14.02 -10.51
CA LYS A 57 11.00 13.86 -9.27
C LYS A 57 10.22 12.99 -8.30
N TYR A 58 10.91 12.03 -7.71
CA TYR A 58 10.35 11.25 -6.61
C TYR A 58 10.47 12.02 -5.31
N LEU A 59 9.34 12.30 -4.69
CA LEU A 59 9.24 12.92 -3.37
C LEU A 59 8.32 12.07 -2.51
N PRO A 60 8.86 11.23 -1.62
CA PRO A 60 8.07 10.32 -0.77
C PRO A 60 6.99 11.05 0.01
N LEU A 61 5.91 10.35 0.34
CA LEU A 61 4.85 10.88 1.20
C LEU A 61 5.44 11.31 2.54
N PRO A 62 5.23 12.56 2.98
CA PRO A 62 5.70 13.01 4.29
C PRO A 62 4.82 12.45 5.40
N ILE A 63 5.43 12.18 6.56
CA ILE A 63 4.71 11.80 7.77
C ILE A 63 5.18 12.63 8.97
N ASN A 64 4.23 13.13 9.76
CA ASN A 64 4.54 13.81 11.01
C ASN A 64 4.60 12.80 12.16
N LEU A 65 5.79 12.40 12.55
CA LEU A 65 5.99 11.42 13.64
C LEU A 65 5.46 11.92 15.00
N GLN A 66 5.38 13.23 15.22
CA GLN A 66 4.83 13.78 16.47
C GLN A 66 3.32 13.52 16.61
N GLU A 67 2.60 13.46 15.49
CA GLU A 67 1.17 13.12 15.47
C GLU A 67 0.91 11.61 15.59
N HIS A 68 1.96 10.80 15.38
CA HIS A 68 1.88 9.33 15.39
C HIS A 68 2.94 8.74 16.34
N PRO A 69 2.90 9.07 17.65
CA PRO A 69 3.88 8.56 18.59
C PRO A 69 3.84 7.04 18.66
N LEU A 70 5.02 6.44 18.81
CA LEU A 70 5.17 5.00 18.99
C LEU A 70 4.29 4.50 20.13
N ARG A 71 3.53 3.45 19.91
CA ARG A 71 2.74 2.80 20.96
C ARG A 71 3.64 1.92 21.86
N ASN A 72 3.15 1.59 23.05
CA ASN A 72 3.77 0.55 23.86
C ASN A 72 3.48 -0.82 23.22
N ILE A 73 4.51 -1.49 22.75
CA ILE A 73 4.41 -2.78 22.06
C ILE A 73 4.79 -3.88 23.09
N PRO A 74 3.90 -4.82 23.42
CA PRO A 74 4.25 -5.96 24.24
C PRO A 74 5.31 -6.81 23.53
N LYS A 75 6.34 -7.24 24.27
CA LYS A 75 7.47 -7.98 23.69
C LYS A 75 7.05 -9.33 23.11
N TYR A 76 6.06 -9.96 23.73
CA TYR A 76 5.52 -11.26 23.34
C TYR A 76 4.00 -11.24 23.59
N PRO A 77 3.18 -10.80 22.64
CA PRO A 77 1.73 -10.83 22.81
C PRO A 77 1.24 -12.28 22.78
N GLU A 78 0.32 -12.63 23.65
CA GLU A 78 -0.35 -13.94 23.60
C GLU A 78 -1.24 -14.07 22.37
N GLN A 79 -1.77 -12.96 21.90
CA GLN A 79 -2.59 -12.86 20.68
C GLN A 79 -2.05 -11.76 19.79
N VAL A 80 -2.06 -11.98 18.49
CA VAL A 80 -1.63 -11.04 17.46
C VAL A 80 -2.87 -10.54 16.70
N GLN A 81 -3.11 -9.25 16.75
CA GLN A 81 -4.23 -8.63 16.06
C GLN A 81 -3.81 -8.06 14.72
N PHE A 82 -4.38 -8.63 13.67
CA PHE A 82 -4.22 -8.17 12.31
C PHE A 82 -5.30 -7.15 11.97
N PHE A 83 -4.91 -6.02 11.43
CA PHE A 83 -5.83 -5.03 10.89
C PHE A 83 -5.86 -5.08 9.37
N ILE A 84 -7.06 -5.04 8.80
CA ILE A 84 -7.27 -4.90 7.36
C ILE A 84 -8.37 -3.88 7.09
N GLY A 85 -8.03 -2.86 6.27
CA GLY A 85 -8.96 -1.83 5.83
C GLY A 85 -9.48 -2.11 4.43
N ILE A 86 -10.78 -2.24 4.28
CA ILE A 86 -11.44 -2.58 3.01
C ILE A 86 -12.28 -1.42 2.51
N GLN A 87 -11.97 -0.95 1.31
CA GLN A 87 -12.81 -0.08 0.51
C GLN A 87 -13.59 -0.94 -0.48
N LYS A 88 -14.91 -0.99 -0.37
CA LYS A 88 -15.76 -1.90 -1.17
C LYS A 88 -15.53 -1.76 -2.67
N ASP A 89 -15.43 -0.52 -3.17
CA ASP A 89 -15.29 -0.24 -4.60
C ASP A 89 -13.84 -0.39 -5.12
N ARG A 90 -12.87 -0.70 -4.24
CA ARG A 90 -11.44 -0.82 -4.58
C ARG A 90 -10.80 -2.08 -4.02
N ASN A 91 -11.61 -3.00 -3.55
CA ASN A 91 -11.18 -4.21 -2.87
C ASN A 91 -10.30 -5.09 -3.77
N GLU A 92 -10.80 -5.40 -4.97
CA GLU A 92 -10.06 -6.19 -5.95
C GLU A 92 -8.83 -5.45 -6.48
N LEU A 93 -8.97 -4.14 -6.73
CA LEU A 93 -7.87 -3.30 -7.21
C LEU A 93 -6.69 -3.24 -6.23
N LYS A 94 -6.96 -3.34 -4.93
CA LYS A 94 -5.93 -3.35 -3.88
C LYS A 94 -5.48 -4.76 -3.48
N GLY A 95 -6.18 -5.80 -3.92
CA GLY A 95 -5.95 -7.19 -3.50
C GLY A 95 -6.31 -7.48 -2.05
N THR A 96 -7.09 -6.58 -1.40
CA THR A 96 -7.49 -6.78 0.01
C THR A 96 -8.50 -7.91 0.19
N ASP A 97 -9.21 -8.30 -0.85
CA ASP A 97 -10.05 -9.51 -0.91
C ASP A 97 -9.22 -10.78 -0.74
N ARG A 98 -8.11 -10.90 -1.46
CA ARG A 98 -7.19 -12.04 -1.34
C ARG A 98 -6.54 -12.08 0.03
N MET A 99 -5.98 -10.96 0.48
CA MET A 99 -5.38 -10.84 1.81
C MET A 99 -6.36 -11.23 2.91
N LEU A 100 -7.63 -10.80 2.82
CA LEU A 100 -8.66 -11.16 3.80
C LEU A 100 -8.95 -12.67 3.78
N ASN A 101 -9.01 -13.29 2.61
CA ASN A 101 -9.26 -14.73 2.50
C ASN A 101 -8.14 -15.55 3.16
N VAL A 102 -6.88 -15.18 2.93
CA VAL A 102 -5.72 -15.82 3.57
C VAL A 102 -5.77 -15.58 5.09
N LEU A 103 -6.01 -14.34 5.52
CA LEU A 103 -6.10 -14.02 6.95
C LEU A 103 -7.23 -14.77 7.67
N GLN A 104 -8.38 -14.95 7.03
CA GLN A 104 -9.47 -15.74 7.58
C GLN A 104 -9.14 -17.23 7.70
N LYS A 105 -8.35 -17.77 6.76
CA LYS A 105 -7.84 -19.14 6.84
C LYS A 105 -6.88 -19.27 8.02
N LEU A 106 -5.92 -18.35 8.13
CA LEU A 106 -4.97 -18.31 9.24
C LEU A 106 -5.66 -18.21 10.60
N ALA A 107 -6.70 -17.39 10.74
CA ALA A 107 -7.46 -17.26 11.98
C ALA A 107 -8.28 -18.52 12.35
N ARG A 108 -8.68 -19.31 11.36
CA ARG A 108 -9.32 -20.63 11.63
C ARG A 108 -8.30 -21.67 12.08
N ASP A 109 -7.09 -21.62 11.49
CA ASP A 109 -6.03 -22.59 11.80
C ASP A 109 -5.37 -22.28 13.16
N TYR A 110 -5.35 -20.99 13.56
CA TYR A 110 -4.74 -20.51 14.80
C TYR A 110 -5.67 -19.61 15.62
N PRO A 111 -6.85 -20.11 16.06
CA PRO A 111 -7.91 -19.29 16.66
C PRO A 111 -7.54 -18.64 18.01
N ASP A 112 -6.59 -19.23 18.73
CA ASP A 112 -6.13 -18.71 20.04
C ASP A 112 -5.10 -17.60 19.90
N ILE A 113 -4.43 -17.50 18.73
CA ILE A 113 -3.34 -16.56 18.48
C ILE A 113 -3.80 -15.43 17.58
N VAL A 114 -4.51 -15.72 16.49
CA VAL A 114 -4.84 -14.75 15.44
C VAL A 114 -6.17 -14.07 15.68
N LYS A 115 -6.17 -12.75 15.75
CA LYS A 115 -7.38 -11.91 15.82
C LYS A 115 -7.44 -11.01 14.59
N ILE A 116 -8.67 -10.75 14.12
CA ILE A 116 -8.90 -9.91 12.93
C ILE A 116 -9.69 -8.66 13.33
N ALA A 117 -9.10 -7.51 13.12
CA ALA A 117 -9.75 -6.21 13.14
C ALA A 117 -10.02 -5.78 11.68
N LYS A 118 -11.27 -5.94 11.22
CA LYS A 118 -11.68 -5.63 9.85
C LYS A 118 -12.49 -4.35 9.80
N ALA A 119 -11.98 -3.32 9.13
CA ALA A 119 -12.68 -2.08 8.86
C ALA A 119 -13.21 -2.05 7.42
N VAL A 120 -14.52 -1.92 7.24
CA VAL A 120 -15.16 -1.89 5.91
C VAL A 120 -15.91 -0.59 5.75
N SER A 121 -15.33 0.35 5.01
CA SER A 121 -15.95 1.67 4.74
C SER A 121 -16.47 2.38 5.99
N VAL A 122 -15.72 2.30 7.09
CA VAL A 122 -16.04 2.98 8.36
C VAL A 122 -15.54 4.43 8.35
N PRO A 123 -16.05 5.31 9.23
CA PRO A 123 -15.51 6.65 9.41
C PRO A 123 -14.02 6.63 9.76
N TYR A 124 -13.27 7.65 9.31
CA TYR A 124 -11.81 7.69 9.46
C TYR A 124 -11.34 7.57 10.92
N GLN A 125 -12.04 8.16 11.87
CA GLN A 125 -11.65 8.09 13.29
C GLN A 125 -11.78 6.67 13.84
N GLU A 126 -12.84 5.96 13.48
CA GLU A 126 -13.03 4.56 13.85
C GLU A 126 -11.96 3.66 13.18
N TYR A 127 -11.72 3.85 11.88
CA TYR A 127 -10.64 3.20 11.14
C TYR A 127 -9.30 3.32 11.87
N LYS A 128 -8.97 4.55 12.25
CA LYS A 128 -7.72 4.90 12.90
C LYS A 128 -7.60 4.23 14.29
N GLN A 129 -8.68 4.20 15.07
CA GLN A 129 -8.71 3.53 16.38
C GLN A 129 -8.50 2.02 16.24
N MET A 130 -9.18 1.38 15.29
CA MET A 130 -9.03 -0.06 15.02
C MET A 130 -7.58 -0.38 14.60
N MET A 131 -7.01 0.39 13.68
CA MET A 131 -5.63 0.22 13.23
C MET A 131 -4.64 0.39 14.40
N TYR A 132 -4.78 1.43 15.22
CA TYR A 132 -3.88 1.70 16.33
C TYR A 132 -3.95 0.66 17.45
N GLY A 133 -5.06 -0.05 17.58
CA GLY A 133 -5.22 -1.17 18.49
C GLY A 133 -4.67 -2.50 17.99
N SER A 134 -4.09 -2.53 16.78
CA SER A 134 -3.64 -3.77 16.15
C SER A 134 -2.12 -3.89 16.14
N ASP A 135 -1.59 -5.07 15.85
CA ASP A 135 -0.16 -5.38 15.84
C ASP A 135 0.41 -5.38 14.41
N ILE A 136 -0.39 -5.82 13.48
CA ILE A 136 -0.02 -5.98 12.07
C ILE A 136 -1.06 -5.27 11.20
N LEU A 137 -0.60 -4.52 10.21
CA LEU A 137 -1.42 -3.98 9.12
C LEU A 137 -1.23 -4.82 7.86
N LEU A 138 -2.33 -5.30 7.28
CA LEU A 138 -2.36 -5.72 5.89
C LEU A 138 -2.76 -4.50 5.04
N ASP A 139 -1.80 -3.96 4.27
CA ASP A 139 -2.03 -2.71 3.51
C ASP A 139 -2.61 -2.99 2.11
N GLN A 140 -1.79 -3.08 1.10
CA GLN A 140 -2.19 -3.34 -0.29
C GLN A 140 -1.31 -4.42 -0.88
N LEU A 141 -1.92 -5.40 -1.55
CA LEU A 141 -1.18 -6.46 -2.24
C LEU A 141 -0.56 -5.96 -3.56
N TYR A 142 -1.32 -5.14 -4.30
CA TYR A 142 -0.92 -4.65 -5.61
C TYR A 142 -0.36 -3.23 -5.51
N SER A 143 0.81 -3.09 -4.90
CA SER A 143 1.51 -1.80 -4.77
C SER A 143 3.02 -2.01 -4.66
N TYR A 144 3.81 -1.14 -5.26
CA TYR A 144 5.26 -1.10 -5.02
C TYR A 144 5.61 -0.35 -3.74
N THR A 145 4.77 0.59 -3.36
CA THR A 145 5.03 1.56 -2.30
C THR A 145 3.91 1.54 -1.28
N PRO A 146 4.20 1.60 0.03
CA PRO A 146 3.16 1.75 1.03
C PRO A 146 2.43 3.07 0.86
N GLY A 147 1.12 3.04 1.01
CA GLY A 147 0.33 4.25 1.12
C GLY A 147 0.49 4.92 2.48
N MET A 148 -0.25 6.02 2.70
CA MET A 148 -0.22 6.76 3.97
C MET A 148 -0.56 5.88 5.18
N ASN A 149 -1.44 4.90 5.03
CA ASN A 149 -1.79 3.98 6.11
C ASN A 149 -0.60 3.10 6.53
N GLY A 150 0.16 2.58 5.57
CA GLY A 150 1.38 1.82 5.84
C GLY A 150 2.42 2.66 6.60
N LEU A 151 2.63 3.91 6.18
CA LEU A 151 3.56 4.83 6.86
C LEU A 151 3.11 5.14 8.29
N ILE A 152 1.83 5.43 8.50
CA ILE A 152 1.26 5.69 9.83
C ILE A 152 1.37 4.45 10.71
N ALA A 153 1.08 3.27 10.18
CA ALA A 153 1.21 2.01 10.91
C ALA A 153 2.65 1.77 11.38
N MET A 154 3.64 1.94 10.49
CA MET A 154 5.06 1.83 10.85
C MET A 154 5.46 2.85 11.91
N ALA A 155 5.02 4.11 11.79
CA ALA A 155 5.28 5.13 12.80
C ALA A 155 4.70 4.76 14.19
N LYS A 156 3.57 4.07 14.21
CA LYS A 156 2.93 3.55 15.42
C LYS A 156 3.57 2.25 15.93
N GLY A 157 4.51 1.67 15.19
CA GLY A 157 5.19 0.43 15.54
C GLY A 157 4.41 -0.84 15.17
N LEU A 158 3.50 -0.77 14.22
CA LEU A 158 2.88 -1.95 13.65
C LEU A 158 3.82 -2.57 12.61
N VAL A 159 3.76 -3.88 12.49
CA VAL A 159 4.32 -4.58 11.33
C VAL A 159 3.42 -4.32 10.13
N VAL A 160 4.00 -3.99 8.98
CA VAL A 160 3.26 -3.78 7.73
C VAL A 160 3.55 -4.93 6.77
N ILE A 161 2.49 -5.55 6.29
CA ILE A 161 2.52 -6.59 5.25
C ILE A 161 1.81 -6.03 4.01
N GLY A 162 2.48 -6.07 2.86
CA GLY A 162 1.93 -5.53 1.62
C GLY A 162 3.01 -5.22 0.60
N GLY A 163 2.74 -4.29 -0.30
CA GLY A 163 3.71 -3.84 -1.28
C GLY A 163 4.87 -3.10 -0.64
N GLY A 164 6.06 -3.61 -0.84
CA GLY A 164 7.33 -3.06 -0.39
C GLY A 164 8.43 -3.58 -1.31
N GLU A 165 8.25 -3.34 -2.62
CA GLU A 165 9.09 -3.93 -3.65
C GLU A 165 10.52 -3.37 -3.62
N PRO A 166 11.52 -4.18 -4.00
CA PRO A 166 12.92 -3.78 -4.03
C PRO A 166 13.16 -2.48 -4.80
N GLU A 167 12.45 -2.28 -5.91
CA GLU A 167 12.60 -1.12 -6.78
C GLU A 167 12.31 0.21 -6.08
N MET A 168 11.36 0.22 -5.12
CA MET A 168 11.08 1.38 -4.30
C MET A 168 12.27 1.73 -3.42
N TYR A 169 12.86 0.74 -2.76
CA TYR A 169 14.01 0.92 -1.89
C TYR A 169 15.25 1.35 -2.67
N ASP A 170 15.47 0.76 -3.84
CA ASP A 170 16.57 1.11 -4.73
C ASP A 170 16.46 2.57 -5.20
N LEU A 171 15.25 3.03 -5.55
CA LEU A 171 15.00 4.43 -5.90
C LEU A 171 15.32 5.42 -4.76
N MET A 172 15.06 4.99 -3.51
CA MET A 172 15.37 5.79 -2.32
C MET A 172 16.84 5.69 -1.89
N GLY A 173 17.63 4.82 -2.51
CA GLY A 173 19.00 4.52 -2.09
C GLY A 173 19.09 3.75 -0.77
N GLU A 174 17.99 3.10 -0.34
CA GLU A 174 17.92 2.33 0.89
C GLU A 174 18.22 0.84 0.63
N GLN A 175 19.31 0.35 1.19
CA GLN A 175 19.76 -1.03 0.96
C GLN A 175 19.55 -1.95 2.18
N GLU A 176 19.53 -1.38 3.38
CA GLU A 176 19.57 -2.13 4.63
C GLU A 176 18.21 -2.21 5.32
N ASN A 177 17.47 -1.09 5.35
CA ASN A 177 16.20 -1.01 6.10
C ASN A 177 15.01 -1.22 5.18
N ARG A 178 14.48 -2.44 5.19
CA ARG A 178 13.28 -2.83 4.43
C ARG A 178 12.18 -3.25 5.41
N PRO A 179 11.51 -2.29 6.08
CA PRO A 179 10.61 -2.57 7.21
C PRO A 179 9.29 -3.21 6.82
N ILE A 180 8.96 -3.24 5.53
CA ILE A 180 7.71 -3.84 5.04
C ILE A 180 7.97 -5.30 4.71
N ILE A 181 7.12 -6.18 5.21
CA ILE A 181 7.10 -7.56 4.78
C ILE A 181 6.41 -7.59 3.41
N ASN A 182 7.23 -7.64 2.35
CA ASN A 182 6.72 -7.70 1.00
C ASN A 182 6.08 -9.05 0.72
N VAL A 183 4.91 -9.05 0.12
CA VAL A 183 4.17 -10.26 -0.28
C VAL A 183 3.71 -10.13 -1.73
N LEU A 184 3.82 -11.22 -2.45
CA LEU A 184 3.37 -11.32 -3.84
C LEU A 184 1.93 -11.84 -3.88
N PRO A 185 1.21 -11.69 -5.01
CA PRO A 185 -0.16 -12.18 -5.16
C PRO A 185 -0.22 -13.71 -5.36
N ASP A 186 0.54 -14.44 -4.56
CA ASP A 186 0.57 -15.90 -4.47
C ASP A 186 0.08 -16.32 -3.07
N GLU A 187 -0.75 -17.37 -2.98
CA GLU A 187 -1.27 -17.86 -1.70
C GLU A 187 -0.21 -18.57 -0.84
N GLN A 188 0.98 -18.79 -1.38
CA GLN A 188 2.11 -19.40 -0.66
C GLN A 188 2.99 -18.38 0.04
N ASP A 189 2.85 -17.11 -0.29
CA ASP A 189 3.48 -15.98 0.38
C ASP A 189 2.60 -15.52 1.55
#